data_13b00641736ed6cefd0d499a5790c619
#
_entry.id   13b00641736ed6cefd0d499a5790c619
#
_cell.length_a   1.000
_cell.length_b   1.000
_cell.length_c   1.000
_cell.angle_alpha   90.00
_cell.angle_beta   90.00
_cell.angle_gamma   90.00
#
_symmetry.space_group_name_H-M   'P 1'
#
loop_
_entity.id
_entity.type
_entity.pdbx_description
1 polymer ?
#
loop_
_entity_poly.entity_id
_entity_poly.type
_entity_poly.pdbx_seq_one_letter_code
_entity_poly.pdbx_strand_id
1 'polypeptide(L)'
;MKHFLFLISFLLAAQLSAATEDKSPPPSVIKIGSPAPADAPVKEIEVSAKKYEFSPAVIEVPAKSVVRVHLKAVDKEHGFEMKDFKDSCVRFDPKAAATAEIYVDKPGEYEFHCCKFCGLGHGKMKGKLVVK
;
A
#
# COMPACT_ATOMS: atom_id res chain seq x y z
N MET A 1 8.50 7.20 74.95
CA MET A 1 7.43 7.39 73.96
C MET A 1 8.02 8.27 72.81
N LYS A 2 8.48 7.68 71.79
CA LYS A 2 8.96 8.40 70.61
C LYS A 2 8.30 7.77 69.38
N HIS A 3 7.38 8.47 68.77
CA HIS A 3 6.75 8.08 67.53
C HIS A 3 7.73 8.28 66.36
N PHE A 4 8.15 7.17 65.74
CA PHE A 4 8.94 7.21 64.55
C PHE A 4 7.99 7.18 63.34
N LEU A 5 7.80 8.34 62.72
CA LEU A 5 7.08 8.44 61.46
C LEU A 5 7.98 7.97 60.32
N PHE A 6 7.68 6.82 59.75
CA PHE A 6 8.30 6.34 58.54
C PHE A 6 7.57 7.00 57.33
N LEU A 7 8.19 7.99 56.75
CA LEU A 7 7.77 8.55 55.45
C LEU A 7 8.27 7.61 54.37
N ILE A 8 7.36 6.76 53.86
CA ILE A 8 7.62 5.98 52.63
C ILE A 8 7.44 6.90 51.46
N SER A 9 8.55 7.35 50.89
CA SER A 9 8.59 8.11 49.63
C SER A 9 8.36 7.13 48.48
N PHE A 10 7.15 7.14 47.90
CA PHE A 10 6.85 6.38 46.70
C PHE A 10 7.48 7.11 45.51
N LEU A 11 8.66 6.65 45.07
CA LEU A 11 9.24 7.10 43.81
C LEU A 11 8.43 6.45 42.67
N LEU A 12 7.54 7.21 42.08
CA LEU A 12 6.81 6.85 40.84
C LEU A 12 7.80 6.95 39.69
N ALA A 13 8.45 5.85 39.34
CA ALA A 13 9.24 5.77 38.13
C ALA A 13 8.32 5.78 36.91
N ALA A 14 8.18 6.93 36.27
CA ALA A 14 7.56 7.03 34.98
C ALA A 14 8.40 6.29 33.94
N GLN A 15 7.97 5.09 33.56
CA GLN A 15 8.57 4.39 32.44
C GLN A 15 8.15 5.07 31.16
N LEU A 16 9.06 5.84 30.60
CA LEU A 16 8.94 6.39 29.26
C LEU A 16 9.10 5.19 28.28
N SER A 17 7.99 4.66 27.80
CA SER A 17 8.01 3.74 26.68
C SER A 17 8.46 4.50 25.44
N ALA A 18 9.72 4.34 25.08
CA ALA A 18 10.20 4.83 23.79
C ALA A 18 9.51 4.02 22.71
N ALA A 19 8.50 4.60 22.05
CA ALA A 19 7.97 4.09 20.81
C ALA A 19 9.12 4.14 19.79
N THR A 20 9.58 2.98 19.33
CA THR A 20 10.50 2.90 18.21
C THR A 20 9.75 3.37 16.98
N GLU A 21 9.95 4.63 16.60
CA GLU A 21 9.52 5.14 15.31
C GLU A 21 10.24 4.31 14.24
N ASP A 22 9.45 3.50 13.53
CA ASP A 22 9.90 2.85 12.31
C ASP A 22 10.26 3.96 11.31
N LYS A 23 11.56 4.14 11.09
CA LYS A 23 12.14 5.18 10.26
C LYS A 23 12.13 4.81 8.78
N SER A 24 11.17 3.96 8.36
CA SER A 24 10.93 3.73 6.94
C SER A 24 10.30 5.00 6.34
N PRO A 25 10.75 5.43 5.16
CA PRO A 25 10.12 6.56 4.48
C PRO A 25 8.64 6.23 4.24
N PRO A 26 7.73 7.21 4.34
CA PRO A 26 6.32 6.96 4.07
C PRO A 26 6.18 6.40 2.66
N PRO A 27 5.31 5.38 2.47
CA PRO A 27 5.10 4.79 1.16
C PRO A 27 4.66 5.87 0.18
N SER A 28 5.24 5.86 -1.00
CA SER A 28 4.82 6.76 -2.07
C SER A 28 3.38 6.44 -2.47
N VAL A 29 2.54 7.46 -2.51
CA VAL A 29 1.13 7.33 -2.92
C VAL A 29 0.94 8.01 -4.26
N ILE A 30 0.48 7.25 -5.26
CA ILE A 30 0.15 7.77 -6.59
C ILE A 30 -1.34 7.60 -6.84
N LYS A 31 -1.98 8.68 -7.27
CA LYS A 31 -3.40 8.67 -7.63
C LYS A 31 -3.57 8.41 -9.12
N ILE A 32 -4.43 7.46 -9.45
CA ILE A 32 -4.67 6.98 -10.82
C ILE A 32 -6.16 7.09 -11.15
N GLY A 33 -6.45 7.53 -12.35
CA GLY A 33 -7.82 7.67 -12.85
C GLY A 33 -8.42 9.04 -12.59
N SER A 34 -9.74 9.10 -12.51
CA SER A 34 -10.48 10.35 -12.28
C SER A 34 -10.35 10.81 -10.83
N PRO A 35 -10.52 12.12 -10.55
CA PRO A 35 -10.63 12.58 -9.18
C PRO A 35 -11.82 11.90 -8.48
N ALA A 36 -11.56 11.27 -7.34
CA ALA A 36 -12.59 10.63 -6.56
C ALA A 36 -13.39 11.65 -5.75
N PRO A 37 -14.72 11.47 -5.61
CA PRO A 37 -15.51 12.22 -4.63
C PRO A 37 -14.98 12.00 -3.21
N ALA A 38 -15.11 13.02 -2.35
CA ALA A 38 -14.60 12.97 -0.98
C ALA A 38 -15.29 11.90 -0.12
N ASP A 39 -16.51 11.52 -0.46
CA ASP A 39 -17.33 10.51 0.22
C ASP A 39 -17.27 9.12 -0.45
N ALA A 40 -16.43 8.93 -1.48
CA ALA A 40 -16.28 7.65 -2.13
C ALA A 40 -15.76 6.58 -1.14
N PRO A 41 -16.40 5.39 -1.09
CA PRO A 41 -15.94 4.32 -0.23
C PRO A 41 -14.55 3.84 -0.64
N VAL A 42 -13.70 3.55 0.32
CA VAL A 42 -12.33 3.08 0.11
C VAL A 42 -12.28 1.56 0.28
N LYS A 43 -11.70 0.88 -0.72
CA LYS A 43 -11.38 -0.55 -0.66
C LYS A 43 -9.86 -0.71 -0.60
N GLU A 44 -9.39 -1.33 0.47
CA GLU A 44 -7.97 -1.58 0.68
C GLU A 44 -7.59 -2.99 0.24
N ILE A 45 -6.60 -3.11 -0.63
CA ILE A 45 -6.13 -4.37 -1.21
C ILE A 45 -4.62 -4.44 -1.09
N GLU A 46 -4.10 -5.55 -0.59
CA GLU A 46 -2.68 -5.85 -0.64
C GLU A 46 -2.35 -6.65 -1.91
N VAL A 47 -1.36 -6.19 -2.65
CA VAL A 47 -0.84 -6.90 -3.83
C VAL A 47 0.66 -7.11 -3.67
N SER A 48 1.07 -8.36 -3.71
CA SER A 48 2.49 -8.72 -3.76
C SER A 48 2.95 -8.94 -5.19
N ALA A 49 4.19 -8.59 -5.46
CA ALA A 49 4.84 -8.77 -6.75
C ALA A 49 6.11 -9.60 -6.61
N LYS A 50 6.27 -10.58 -7.47
CA LYS A 50 7.49 -11.35 -7.66
C LYS A 50 7.63 -11.70 -9.15
N LYS A 51 8.78 -12.16 -9.59
CA LYS A 51 8.98 -12.61 -10.97
C LYS A 51 8.03 -13.79 -11.29
N TYR A 52 7.11 -13.70 -12.10
CA TYR A 52 6.63 -12.67 -13.02
C TYR A 52 5.12 -12.60 -12.83
N GLU A 53 4.69 -12.33 -11.61
CA GLU A 53 3.29 -12.34 -11.25
C GLU A 53 2.93 -11.30 -10.19
N PHE A 54 1.70 -10.83 -10.24
CA PHE A 54 1.04 -10.12 -9.14
C PHE A 54 0.11 -11.09 -8.41
N SER A 55 0.05 -10.97 -7.09
CA SER A 55 -0.86 -11.78 -6.28
C SER A 55 -1.63 -10.90 -5.29
N PRO A 56 -2.97 -10.80 -5.38
CA PRO A 56 -3.83 -11.41 -6.40
C PRO A 56 -3.65 -10.78 -7.80
N ALA A 57 -3.83 -11.57 -8.85
CA ALA A 57 -3.78 -11.10 -10.24
C ALA A 57 -5.12 -10.53 -10.72
N VAL A 58 -6.21 -10.81 -10.04
CA VAL A 58 -7.54 -10.27 -10.31
C VAL A 58 -8.08 -9.61 -9.05
N ILE A 59 -8.45 -8.34 -9.18
CA ILE A 59 -9.03 -7.53 -8.11
C ILE A 59 -10.43 -7.14 -8.54
N GLU A 60 -11.45 -7.51 -7.76
CA GLU A 60 -12.84 -7.13 -8.03
C GLU A 60 -13.31 -6.08 -7.02
N VAL A 61 -13.88 -4.99 -7.51
CA VAL A 61 -14.38 -3.89 -6.69
C VAL A 61 -15.67 -3.31 -7.25
N PRO A 62 -16.54 -2.73 -6.42
CA PRO A 62 -17.69 -1.96 -6.90
C PRO A 62 -17.24 -0.70 -7.64
N ALA A 63 -17.99 -0.29 -8.66
CA ALA A 63 -17.80 1.02 -9.29
C ALA A 63 -17.95 2.16 -8.27
N LYS A 64 -17.35 3.31 -8.56
CA LYS A 64 -17.37 4.51 -7.72
C LYS A 64 -16.73 4.32 -6.33
N SER A 65 -15.82 3.37 -6.20
CA SER A 65 -14.98 3.17 -5.03
C SER A 65 -13.54 3.61 -5.33
N VAL A 66 -12.86 4.13 -4.31
CA VAL A 66 -11.40 4.28 -4.34
C VAL A 66 -10.79 2.93 -4.00
N VAL A 67 -9.97 2.40 -4.88
CA VAL A 67 -9.20 1.18 -4.62
C VAL A 67 -7.80 1.59 -4.19
N ARG A 68 -7.47 1.36 -2.93
CA ARG A 68 -6.13 1.63 -2.41
C ARG A 68 -5.33 0.34 -2.43
N VAL A 69 -4.42 0.24 -3.39
CA VAL A 69 -3.59 -0.95 -3.60
C VAL A 69 -2.25 -0.76 -2.89
N HIS A 70 -2.01 -1.55 -1.86
CA HIS A 70 -0.72 -1.60 -1.16
C HIS A 70 0.21 -2.57 -1.87
N LEU A 71 1.26 -2.05 -2.48
CA LEU A 71 2.19 -2.78 -3.34
C LEU A 71 3.43 -3.19 -2.55
N LYS A 72 3.72 -4.49 -2.51
CA LYS A 72 4.91 -5.06 -1.88
C LYS A 72 5.67 -5.92 -2.86
N ALA A 73 6.96 -5.72 -3.00
CA ALA A 73 7.83 -6.59 -3.78
C ALA A 73 8.48 -7.64 -2.88
N VAL A 74 8.55 -8.88 -3.36
CA VAL A 74 9.13 -10.01 -2.61
C VAL A 74 10.58 -10.22 -2.95
N ASP A 75 10.97 -10.07 -4.23
CA ASP A 75 12.27 -10.48 -4.76
C ASP A 75 13.14 -9.32 -5.23
N LYS A 76 12.58 -8.33 -5.90
CA LYS A 76 13.31 -7.20 -6.50
C LYS A 76 12.38 -6.02 -6.79
N GLU A 77 12.92 -4.96 -7.39
CA GLU A 77 12.11 -3.84 -7.85
C GLU A 77 11.14 -4.26 -8.96
N HIS A 78 9.91 -3.86 -8.81
CA HIS A 78 8.83 -3.98 -9.78
C HIS A 78 8.15 -2.64 -9.99
N GLY A 79 7.28 -2.56 -10.98
CA GLY A 79 6.39 -1.44 -11.19
C GLY A 79 4.95 -1.90 -11.32
N PHE A 80 4.02 -1.01 -11.07
CA PHE A 80 2.60 -1.22 -11.26
C PHE A 80 2.05 -0.07 -12.07
N GLU A 81 1.40 -0.36 -13.18
CA GLU A 81 0.79 0.65 -14.06
C GLU A 81 -0.53 0.15 -14.60
N MET A 82 -1.53 1.03 -14.59
CA MET A 82 -2.81 0.77 -15.23
C MET A 82 -2.69 1.12 -16.72
N LYS A 83 -2.92 0.16 -17.59
CA LYS A 83 -2.74 0.29 -19.04
C LYS A 83 -3.52 1.47 -19.67
N ASP A 84 -4.73 1.70 -19.16
CA ASP A 84 -5.61 2.75 -19.68
C ASP A 84 -5.32 4.15 -19.13
N PHE A 85 -4.38 4.27 -18.19
CA PHE A 85 -4.01 5.54 -17.55
C PHE A 85 -2.52 5.80 -17.73
N LYS A 86 -2.21 6.75 -18.61
CA LYS A 86 -0.83 7.16 -18.86
C LYS A 86 -0.17 7.73 -17.60
N ASP A 87 1.14 7.58 -17.51
CA ASP A 87 1.96 8.11 -16.41
C ASP A 87 1.56 7.61 -15.02
N SER A 88 0.99 6.42 -14.95
CA SER A 88 0.54 5.78 -13.71
C SER A 88 1.54 4.79 -13.13
N CYS A 89 2.78 4.75 -13.63
CA CYS A 89 3.80 3.80 -13.18
C CYS A 89 4.25 4.08 -11.73
N VAL A 90 3.93 3.17 -10.84
CA VAL A 90 4.36 3.19 -9.43
C VAL A 90 5.46 2.17 -9.25
N ARG A 91 6.65 2.59 -8.80
CA ARG A 91 7.77 1.69 -8.53
C ARG A 91 7.85 1.36 -7.04
N PHE A 92 8.20 0.13 -6.76
CA PHE A 92 8.36 -0.38 -5.40
C PHE A 92 9.35 -1.54 -5.39
N ASP A 93 9.99 -1.74 -4.25
CA ASP A 93 10.99 -2.79 -4.05
C ASP A 93 10.82 -3.42 -2.65
N PRO A 94 11.59 -4.48 -2.30
CA PRO A 94 11.46 -5.13 -1.00
C PRO A 94 11.72 -4.23 0.22
N LYS A 95 12.38 -3.10 0.03
CA LYS A 95 12.69 -2.13 1.09
C LYS A 95 11.77 -0.92 1.10
N ALA A 96 11.08 -0.67 -0.03
CA ALA A 96 10.22 0.49 -0.22
C ALA A 96 8.89 0.07 -0.86
N ALA A 97 7.87 -0.14 -0.04
CA ALA A 97 6.52 -0.37 -0.48
C ALA A 97 5.92 0.92 -1.07
N ALA A 98 4.90 0.77 -1.92
CA ALA A 98 4.18 1.90 -2.50
C ALA A 98 2.67 1.67 -2.44
N THR A 99 1.89 2.73 -2.63
CA THR A 99 0.43 2.65 -2.66
C THR A 99 -0.08 3.33 -3.92
N ALA A 100 -0.94 2.64 -4.66
CA ALA A 100 -1.70 3.19 -5.77
C ALA A 100 -3.15 3.42 -5.33
N GLU A 101 -3.63 4.65 -5.43
CA GLU A 101 -5.06 4.96 -5.25
C GLU A 101 -5.71 5.07 -6.61
N ILE A 102 -6.63 4.16 -6.92
CA ILE A 102 -7.28 4.05 -8.23
C ILE A 102 -8.76 4.37 -8.08
N TYR A 103 -9.25 5.31 -8.87
CA TYR A 103 -10.67 5.61 -8.95
C TYR A 103 -11.16 5.47 -10.38
N VAL A 104 -12.12 4.55 -10.59
CA VAL A 104 -12.79 4.33 -11.86
C VAL A 104 -14.29 4.29 -11.61
N ASP A 105 -15.02 5.18 -12.27
CA ASP A 105 -16.47 5.29 -12.12
C ASP A 105 -17.25 4.37 -13.08
N LYS A 106 -16.61 3.91 -14.16
CA LYS A 106 -17.23 3.05 -15.16
C LYS A 106 -16.95 1.56 -14.91
N PRO A 107 -17.98 0.72 -14.86
CA PRO A 107 -17.79 -0.73 -14.85
C PRO A 107 -16.99 -1.21 -16.05
N GLY A 108 -16.18 -2.24 -15.84
CA GLY A 108 -15.35 -2.83 -16.89
C GLY A 108 -14.13 -3.56 -16.34
N GLU A 109 -13.33 -4.09 -17.23
CA GLU A 109 -12.04 -4.72 -16.93
C GLU A 109 -10.90 -3.80 -17.34
N TYR A 110 -10.00 -3.54 -16.40
CA TYR A 110 -8.85 -2.66 -16.58
C TYR A 110 -7.57 -3.46 -16.31
N GLU A 111 -6.73 -3.62 -17.33
CA GLU A 111 -5.46 -4.32 -17.20
C GLU A 111 -4.44 -3.46 -16.44
N PHE A 112 -3.72 -4.08 -15.52
CA PHE A 112 -2.48 -3.54 -14.97
C PHE A 112 -1.29 -4.45 -15.29
N HIS A 113 -0.12 -3.89 -15.35
CA HIS A 113 1.10 -4.60 -15.72
C HIS A 113 2.32 -4.05 -14.98
N CYS A 114 3.41 -4.80 -15.03
CA CYS A 114 4.69 -4.33 -14.53
C CYS A 114 5.30 -3.32 -15.50
N CYS A 115 5.51 -2.09 -15.04
CA CYS A 115 6.09 -1.00 -15.85
C CYS A 115 7.60 -0.82 -15.65
N LYS A 116 8.22 -1.60 -14.75
CA LYS A 116 9.67 -1.64 -14.52
C LYS A 116 10.21 -2.96 -15.01
N PHE A 117 11.15 -2.93 -15.96
CA PHE A 117 11.78 -4.17 -16.44
C PHE A 117 12.35 -4.97 -15.27
N CYS A 118 11.84 -6.18 -15.08
CA CYS A 118 12.17 -7.05 -13.95
C CYS A 118 12.76 -8.40 -14.35
N GLY A 119 13.02 -8.62 -15.65
CA GLY A 119 13.60 -9.83 -16.21
C GLY A 119 12.90 -10.28 -17.50
N LEU A 120 13.26 -11.44 -18.02
CA LEU A 120 12.79 -11.94 -19.32
C LEU A 120 11.28 -12.26 -19.37
N GLY A 121 10.65 -12.54 -18.23
CA GLY A 121 9.20 -12.74 -18.13
C GLY A 121 8.38 -11.47 -17.88
N HIS A 122 9.01 -10.31 -17.90
CA HIS A 122 8.40 -9.01 -17.65
C HIS A 122 7.11 -8.76 -18.45
N GLY A 123 7.09 -9.07 -19.72
CA GLY A 123 5.93 -8.88 -20.59
C GLY A 123 4.71 -9.74 -20.24
N LYS A 124 4.87 -10.77 -19.42
CA LYS A 124 3.78 -11.64 -18.95
C LYS A 124 3.24 -11.22 -17.58
N MET A 125 3.93 -10.30 -16.89
CA MET A 125 3.58 -9.87 -15.54
C MET A 125 2.46 -8.83 -15.57
N LYS A 126 1.23 -9.30 -15.44
CA LYS A 126 0.00 -8.48 -15.53
C LYS A 126 -1.16 -9.08 -14.75
N GLY A 127 -2.16 -8.26 -14.52
CA GLY A 127 -3.41 -8.62 -13.88
C GLY A 127 -4.56 -7.74 -14.32
N LYS A 128 -5.68 -7.83 -13.63
CA LYS A 128 -6.91 -7.08 -13.94
C LYS A 128 -7.54 -6.48 -12.70
N LEU A 129 -8.02 -5.26 -12.86
CA LEU A 129 -9.00 -4.66 -11.97
C LEU A 129 -10.38 -4.79 -12.63
N VAL A 130 -11.27 -5.52 -11.99
CA VAL A 130 -12.67 -5.72 -12.45
C VAL A 130 -13.56 -4.80 -11.63
N VAL A 131 -14.13 -3.81 -12.29
CA VAL A 131 -15.05 -2.83 -11.71
C VAL A 131 -16.48 -3.22 -12.06
N LYS A 132 -17.33 -3.45 -11.05
CA LYS A 132 -18.71 -3.93 -11.21
C LYS A 132 -19.74 -2.84 -10.91
#